data_2fc185ed45f776932cd2e4b3e22d2153
#
_entry.id   2fc185ed45f776932cd2e4b3e22d2153
#
_cell.length_a   1.000
_cell.length_b   1.000
_cell.length_c   1.000
_cell.angle_alpha   90.00
_cell.angle_beta   90.00
_cell.angle_gamma   90.00
#
_symmetry.space_group_name_H-M   'P 1'
#
loop_
_entity.id
_entity.type
_entity.pdbx_description
1 polymer ?
#
loop_
_entity_poly.entity_id
_entity_poly.type
_entity_poly.pdbx_seq_one_letter_code
_entity_poly.pdbx_strand_id
1 'polypeptide(L)'
;MKKFKKTLSANASWVVLLALLIFFSILSPNFMTVKNMITVLKQVSVNGICAVGLAIIMIGGGIDLSTGSQAAVAGMICSTLLVNKGWPAIPAFAAAIVITACTVGLLNGLAVAYTGMPPLIATLGTQNIARGIAYLVTNGFIVYNLPDPAKIVGQGSLLGGYLPICVILFAVIMVIGHFILNKTSYGRMLFAVGSNKEAARLSGIPVKLIVISSYVIGSLFISLGGVVLMSRVNSGIPSSGTDIYIEILSACTIGGISSRGGKGNLFRMLGGVLVMGVISNGMNVAGISEYYQYVVKGAILVIAVGLDSYQSVVMANRRSHVIRAAAAAEEKKPEKAAK
;
A
#
# COMPACT_ATOMS: atom_id res chain seq x y z
N MET A 1 4.99 -22.70 -25.01
CA MET A 1 5.94 -22.30 -23.95
C MET A 1 5.97 -20.78 -23.67
N LYS A 2 6.06 -19.87 -24.67
CA LYS A 2 6.07 -18.38 -24.42
C LYS A 2 4.79 -17.85 -23.74
N LYS A 3 3.60 -18.33 -24.10
CA LYS A 3 2.32 -17.94 -23.47
C LYS A 3 2.25 -18.38 -22.01
N PHE A 4 2.64 -19.63 -21.69
CA PHE A 4 2.67 -20.17 -20.34
C PHE A 4 3.62 -19.40 -19.41
N LYS A 5 4.86 -19.10 -19.86
CA LYS A 5 5.81 -18.27 -19.12
C LYS A 5 5.26 -16.86 -18.86
N LYS A 6 4.54 -16.25 -19.80
CA LYS A 6 3.93 -14.93 -19.64
C LYS A 6 2.78 -14.94 -18.64
N THR A 7 1.96 -15.99 -18.61
CA THR A 7 0.87 -16.17 -17.65
C THR A 7 1.41 -16.46 -16.23
N LEU A 8 2.46 -17.26 -16.13
CA LEU A 8 3.11 -17.57 -14.86
C LEU A 8 3.77 -16.32 -14.24
N SER A 9 4.47 -15.52 -15.05
CA SER A 9 5.05 -14.25 -14.58
C SER A 9 3.99 -13.20 -14.22
N ALA A 10 2.84 -13.23 -14.86
CA ALA A 10 1.72 -12.32 -14.56
C ALA A 10 1.02 -12.66 -13.24
N ASN A 11 1.11 -13.91 -12.78
CA ASN A 11 0.46 -14.43 -11.57
C ASN A 11 1.49 -14.95 -10.54
N ALA A 12 2.72 -14.46 -10.59
CA ALA A 12 3.81 -14.94 -9.73
C ALA A 12 3.46 -14.85 -8.24
N SER A 13 2.80 -13.76 -7.80
CA SER A 13 2.37 -13.59 -6.40
C SER A 13 1.41 -14.69 -5.91
N TRP A 14 0.52 -15.19 -6.77
CA TRP A 14 -0.41 -16.26 -6.43
C TRP A 14 0.29 -17.62 -6.32
N VAL A 15 1.30 -17.87 -7.18
CA VAL A 15 2.11 -19.10 -7.11
C VAL A 15 2.96 -19.11 -5.84
N VAL A 16 3.58 -17.97 -5.50
CA VAL A 16 4.33 -17.80 -4.26
C VAL A 16 3.42 -17.98 -3.05
N LEU A 17 2.20 -17.42 -3.07
CA LEU A 17 1.21 -17.59 -2.02
C LEU A 17 0.90 -19.08 -1.78
N LEU A 18 0.60 -19.83 -2.85
CA LEU A 18 0.31 -21.26 -2.74
C LEU A 18 1.51 -22.03 -2.13
N ALA A 19 2.71 -21.75 -2.58
CA ALA A 19 3.92 -22.38 -2.06
C ALA A 19 4.12 -22.10 -0.55
N LEU A 20 3.87 -20.86 -0.11
CA LEU A 20 3.96 -20.46 1.29
C LEU A 20 2.87 -21.10 2.15
N LEU A 21 1.63 -21.20 1.64
CA LEU A 21 0.55 -21.90 2.35
C LEU A 21 0.91 -23.37 2.58
N ILE A 22 1.47 -24.05 1.59
CA ILE A 22 1.94 -25.44 1.72
C ILE A 22 3.10 -25.51 2.71
N PHE A 23 4.09 -24.62 2.59
CA PHE A 23 5.28 -24.59 3.46
C PHE A 23 4.90 -24.44 4.94
N PHE A 24 4.08 -23.44 5.28
CA PHE A 24 3.69 -23.19 6.67
C PHE A 24 2.70 -24.26 7.20
N SER A 25 1.92 -24.90 6.32
CA SER A 25 1.07 -26.03 6.71
C SER A 25 1.88 -27.24 7.14
N ILE A 26 3.05 -27.47 6.50
CA ILE A 26 3.97 -28.54 6.89
C ILE A 26 4.73 -28.15 8.17
N LEU A 27 5.11 -26.87 8.29
CA LEU A 27 5.93 -26.40 9.40
C LEU A 27 5.16 -26.35 10.73
N SER A 28 3.84 -26.05 10.70
CA SER A 28 3.03 -25.95 11.91
C SER A 28 1.60 -26.48 11.69
N PRO A 29 1.17 -27.50 12.47
CA PRO A 29 -0.19 -28.03 12.40
C PRO A 29 -1.28 -26.98 12.70
N ASN A 30 -0.95 -25.96 13.49
CA ASN A 30 -1.88 -24.90 13.87
C ASN A 30 -2.09 -23.86 12.77
N PHE A 31 -1.26 -23.86 11.72
CA PHE A 31 -1.31 -22.83 10.68
C PHE A 31 -2.63 -22.85 9.90
N MET A 32 -3.10 -24.02 9.45
CA MET A 32 -4.33 -24.16 8.63
C MET A 32 -5.61 -24.25 9.47
N THR A 33 -5.57 -23.99 10.77
CA THR A 33 -6.80 -23.95 11.59
C THR A 33 -7.70 -22.79 11.17
N VAL A 34 -9.02 -22.99 11.20
CA VAL A 34 -10.02 -21.95 10.86
C VAL A 34 -9.78 -20.67 11.68
N LYS A 35 -9.49 -20.81 12.98
CA LYS A 35 -9.19 -19.67 13.87
C LYS A 35 -7.99 -18.88 13.38
N ASN A 36 -6.92 -19.55 12.94
CA ASN A 36 -5.73 -18.88 12.44
C ASN A 36 -5.99 -18.23 11.08
N MET A 37 -6.72 -18.87 10.16
CA MET A 37 -7.07 -18.29 8.86
C MET A 37 -7.91 -17.01 9.03
N ILE A 38 -8.83 -16.97 9.99
CA ILE A 38 -9.56 -15.75 10.32
C ILE A 38 -8.61 -14.66 10.83
N THR A 39 -7.60 -15.01 11.62
CA THR A 39 -6.58 -14.08 12.11
C THR A 39 -5.74 -13.52 10.96
N VAL A 40 -5.32 -14.37 10.02
CA VAL A 40 -4.63 -13.95 8.78
C VAL A 40 -5.49 -12.95 8.00
N LEU A 41 -6.77 -13.28 7.78
CA LEU A 41 -7.69 -12.41 7.04
C LEU A 41 -7.87 -11.05 7.72
N LYS A 42 -7.99 -11.00 9.04
CA LYS A 42 -8.06 -9.75 9.81
C LYS A 42 -6.79 -8.90 9.66
N GLN A 43 -5.61 -9.51 9.73
CA GLN A 43 -4.32 -8.83 9.56
C GLN A 43 -4.14 -8.32 8.11
N VAL A 44 -4.40 -9.19 7.14
CA VAL A 44 -4.35 -8.87 5.71
C VAL A 44 -5.30 -7.72 5.36
N SER A 45 -6.48 -7.64 6.00
CA SER A 45 -7.43 -6.56 5.72
C SER A 45 -6.90 -5.19 6.12
N VAL A 46 -6.27 -5.06 7.28
CA VAL A 46 -5.65 -3.78 7.72
C VAL A 46 -4.56 -3.36 6.75
N ASN A 47 -3.60 -4.26 6.51
CA ASN A 47 -2.47 -3.99 5.61
C ASN A 47 -2.95 -3.75 4.18
N GLY A 48 -3.98 -4.46 3.74
CA GLY A 48 -4.57 -4.34 2.42
C GLY A 48 -5.26 -2.99 2.18
N ILE A 49 -6.00 -2.48 3.16
CA ILE A 49 -6.60 -1.14 3.08
C ILE A 49 -5.49 -0.09 2.93
N CYS A 50 -4.45 -0.15 3.75
CA CYS A 50 -3.30 0.74 3.63
C CYS A 50 -2.56 0.55 2.29
N ALA A 51 -2.44 -0.69 1.81
CA ALA A 51 -1.79 -0.99 0.54
C ALA A 51 -2.52 -0.40 -0.68
N VAL A 52 -3.86 -0.31 -0.65
CA VAL A 52 -4.62 0.41 -1.71
C VAL A 52 -4.21 1.87 -1.73
N GLY A 53 -4.06 2.51 -0.57
CA GLY A 53 -3.59 3.90 -0.47
C GLY A 53 -2.18 4.07 -1.03
N LEU A 54 -1.23 3.23 -0.58
CA LEU A 54 0.15 3.29 -1.07
C LEU A 54 0.24 2.97 -2.57
N ALA A 55 -0.56 2.04 -3.09
CA ALA A 55 -0.61 1.70 -4.51
C ALA A 55 -1.00 2.90 -5.38
N ILE A 56 -1.97 3.71 -4.95
CA ILE A 56 -2.36 4.94 -5.64
C ILE A 56 -1.18 5.92 -5.71
N ILE A 57 -0.47 6.12 -4.60
CA ILE A 57 0.72 6.98 -4.53
C ILE A 57 1.82 6.44 -5.44
N MET A 58 2.11 5.13 -5.38
CA MET A 58 3.15 4.49 -6.19
C MET A 58 2.85 4.55 -7.68
N ILE A 59 1.60 4.31 -8.09
CA ILE A 59 1.18 4.42 -9.50
C ILE A 59 1.41 5.86 -10.02
N GLY A 60 1.19 6.88 -9.19
CA GLY A 60 1.51 8.29 -9.50
C GLY A 60 3.01 8.61 -9.55
N GLY A 61 3.89 7.66 -9.28
CA GLY A 61 5.35 7.85 -9.26
C GLY A 61 5.87 8.44 -7.95
N GLY A 62 5.09 8.31 -6.86
CA GLY A 62 5.48 8.62 -5.48
C GLY A 62 5.83 7.35 -4.69
N ILE A 63 6.44 7.55 -3.53
CA ILE A 63 6.61 6.52 -2.48
C ILE A 63 6.26 7.21 -1.16
N ASP A 64 5.56 6.52 -0.27
CA ASP A 64 5.21 7.05 1.04
C ASP A 64 5.66 6.10 2.16
N LEU A 65 6.74 6.46 2.81
CA LEU A 65 7.26 5.73 3.97
C LEU A 65 6.54 6.14 5.26
N SER A 66 5.80 7.25 5.27
CA SER A 66 5.08 7.72 6.45
C SER A 66 3.79 6.92 6.75
N THR A 67 3.45 5.93 5.90
CA THR A 67 2.23 5.12 5.96
C THR A 67 1.93 4.58 7.37
N GLY A 68 2.92 4.00 8.05
CA GLY A 68 2.73 3.45 9.41
C GLY A 68 2.50 4.54 10.45
N SER A 69 3.18 5.67 10.34
CA SER A 69 2.99 6.82 11.23
C SER A 69 1.65 7.51 10.99
N GLN A 70 1.19 7.60 9.74
CA GLN A 70 -0.16 8.08 9.40
C GLN A 70 -1.24 7.20 10.04
N ALA A 71 -1.09 5.86 9.95
CA ALA A 71 -2.01 4.94 10.59
C ALA A 71 -2.04 5.14 12.12
N ALA A 72 -0.87 5.39 12.75
CA ALA A 72 -0.80 5.70 14.18
C ALA A 72 -1.48 7.03 14.51
N VAL A 73 -1.23 8.10 13.76
CA VAL A 73 -1.88 9.42 13.97
C VAL A 73 -3.40 9.27 13.87
N ALA A 74 -3.92 8.62 12.84
CA ALA A 74 -5.35 8.40 12.68
C ALA A 74 -5.94 7.59 13.85
N GLY A 75 -5.27 6.52 14.27
CA GLY A 75 -5.66 5.73 15.43
C GLY A 75 -5.66 6.53 16.73
N MET A 76 -4.64 7.36 16.96
CA MET A 76 -4.52 8.19 18.17
C MET A 76 -5.56 9.31 18.21
N ILE A 77 -5.77 10.03 17.10
CA ILE A 77 -6.82 11.06 17.03
C ILE A 77 -8.18 10.41 17.27
N CYS A 78 -8.45 9.30 16.59
CA CYS A 78 -9.72 8.59 16.70
C CYS A 78 -9.99 8.11 18.13
N SER A 79 -9.04 7.41 18.75
CA SER A 79 -9.21 6.91 20.12
C SER A 79 -9.37 8.03 21.16
N THR A 80 -8.66 9.15 20.95
CA THR A 80 -8.81 10.34 21.82
C THR A 80 -10.19 10.97 21.68
N LEU A 81 -10.72 11.10 20.46
CA LEU A 81 -12.08 11.61 20.23
C LEU A 81 -13.13 10.68 20.85
N LEU A 82 -12.96 9.38 20.73
CA LEU A 82 -13.90 8.39 21.28
C LEU A 82 -13.90 8.35 22.80
N VAL A 83 -12.72 8.19 23.41
CA VAL A 83 -12.61 7.93 24.86
C VAL A 83 -12.54 9.21 25.67
N ASN A 84 -11.66 10.16 25.28
CA ASN A 84 -11.41 11.35 26.08
C ASN A 84 -12.45 12.46 25.81
N LYS A 85 -13.06 12.49 24.60
CA LYS A 85 -14.05 13.51 24.21
C LYS A 85 -15.46 12.97 24.08
N GLY A 86 -15.69 11.65 24.19
CA GLY A 86 -17.01 11.03 24.14
C GLY A 86 -17.72 11.15 22.79
N TRP A 87 -16.99 11.31 21.69
CA TRP A 87 -17.61 11.42 20.36
C TRP A 87 -18.23 10.10 19.93
N PRO A 88 -19.34 10.14 19.15
CA PRO A 88 -19.86 8.94 18.49
C PRO A 88 -18.85 8.36 17.53
N ALA A 89 -18.91 7.03 17.28
CA ALA A 89 -17.91 6.31 16.51
C ALA A 89 -17.74 6.84 15.07
N ILE A 90 -18.85 7.02 14.33
CA ILE A 90 -18.79 7.43 12.91
C ILE A 90 -18.17 8.83 12.74
N PRO A 91 -18.59 9.88 13.46
CA PRO A 91 -17.95 11.18 13.39
C PRO A 91 -16.46 11.15 13.81
N ALA A 92 -16.10 10.38 14.84
CA ALA A 92 -14.72 10.23 15.28
C ALA A 92 -13.84 9.57 14.20
N PHE A 93 -14.34 8.53 13.53
CA PHE A 93 -13.66 7.89 12.41
C PHE A 93 -13.46 8.86 11.24
N ALA A 94 -14.53 9.53 10.81
CA ALA A 94 -14.47 10.48 9.72
C ALA A 94 -13.49 11.63 10.00
N ALA A 95 -13.55 12.21 11.21
CA ALA A 95 -12.65 13.29 11.62
C ALA A 95 -11.19 12.82 11.63
N ALA A 96 -10.88 11.67 12.22
CA ALA A 96 -9.51 11.15 12.28
C ALA A 96 -8.94 10.90 10.88
N ILE A 97 -9.72 10.31 9.98
CA ILE A 97 -9.31 10.03 8.59
C ILE A 97 -9.04 11.34 7.84
N VAL A 98 -9.99 12.27 7.89
CA VAL A 98 -9.88 13.55 7.15
C VAL A 98 -8.74 14.40 7.70
N ILE A 99 -8.63 14.54 9.02
CA ILE A 99 -7.55 15.34 9.64
C ILE A 99 -6.19 14.77 9.24
N THR A 100 -5.99 13.46 9.34
CA THR A 100 -4.70 12.84 8.98
C THR A 100 -4.39 13.02 7.49
N ALA A 101 -5.37 12.84 6.61
CA ALA A 101 -5.18 13.00 5.18
C ALA A 101 -4.90 14.47 4.79
N CYS A 102 -5.60 15.42 5.41
CA CYS A 102 -5.41 16.85 5.17
C CYS A 102 -4.17 17.43 5.86
N THR A 103 -3.57 16.73 6.82
CA THR A 103 -2.29 17.13 7.42
C THR A 103 -1.13 16.38 6.75
N VAL A 104 -0.94 15.11 7.08
CA VAL A 104 0.23 14.35 6.62
C VAL A 104 0.19 14.08 5.11
N GLY A 105 -0.97 13.67 4.57
CA GLY A 105 -1.12 13.41 3.13
C GLY A 105 -0.92 14.66 2.29
N LEU A 106 -1.51 15.78 2.70
CA LEU A 106 -1.34 17.05 2.00
C LEU A 106 0.09 17.57 2.11
N LEU A 107 0.72 17.47 3.29
CA LEU A 107 2.11 17.87 3.49
C LEU A 107 3.05 17.09 2.57
N ASN A 108 2.91 15.76 2.50
CA ASN A 108 3.68 14.92 1.57
C ASN A 108 3.46 15.33 0.12
N GLY A 109 2.20 15.50 -0.28
CA GLY A 109 1.83 15.88 -1.63
C GLY A 109 2.41 17.25 -2.04
N LEU A 110 2.32 18.25 -1.17
CA LEU A 110 2.88 19.58 -1.39
C LEU A 110 4.41 19.55 -1.45
N ALA A 111 5.07 18.86 -0.52
CA ALA A 111 6.52 18.71 -0.50
C ALA A 111 7.03 18.11 -1.82
N VAL A 112 6.43 17.00 -2.28
CA VAL A 112 6.88 16.36 -3.52
C VAL A 112 6.53 17.17 -4.77
N ALA A 113 5.33 17.79 -4.82
CA ALA A 113 4.84 18.46 -6.03
C ALA A 113 5.45 19.86 -6.27
N TYR A 114 5.74 20.62 -5.21
CA TYR A 114 6.21 22.00 -5.33
C TYR A 114 7.70 22.19 -5.09
N THR A 115 8.30 21.46 -4.14
CA THR A 115 9.73 21.63 -3.86
C THR A 115 10.62 20.76 -4.75
N GLY A 116 10.04 19.76 -5.44
CA GLY A 116 10.81 18.80 -6.23
C GLY A 116 11.62 17.83 -5.39
N MET A 117 11.36 17.73 -4.08
CA MET A 117 12.02 16.76 -3.21
C MET A 117 11.79 15.33 -3.70
N PRO A 118 12.83 14.48 -3.66
CA PRO A 118 12.63 13.04 -3.86
C PRO A 118 11.58 12.51 -2.87
N PRO A 119 10.58 11.74 -3.34
CA PRO A 119 9.48 11.23 -2.49
C PRO A 119 9.96 10.52 -1.23
N LEU A 120 11.02 9.72 -1.34
CA LEU A 120 11.63 9.01 -0.20
C LEU A 120 12.09 9.96 0.91
N ILE A 121 12.75 11.07 0.56
CA ILE A 121 13.27 12.04 1.55
C ILE A 121 12.13 12.78 2.21
N ALA A 122 11.18 13.28 1.41
CA ALA A 122 10.01 13.99 1.91
C ALA A 122 9.21 13.13 2.91
N THR A 123 8.91 11.88 2.52
CA THR A 123 8.07 11.00 3.35
C THR A 123 8.79 10.39 4.54
N LEU A 124 10.12 10.25 4.52
CA LEU A 124 10.92 9.95 5.72
C LEU A 124 10.87 11.07 6.74
N GLY A 125 10.99 12.33 6.30
CA GLY A 125 10.84 13.48 7.19
C GLY A 125 9.46 13.53 7.82
N THR A 126 8.41 13.39 7.03
CA THR A 126 7.02 13.41 7.53
C THR A 126 6.66 12.17 8.33
N GLN A 127 7.32 11.03 8.12
CA GLN A 127 7.20 9.84 8.98
C GLN A 127 7.54 10.18 10.44
N ASN A 128 8.67 10.87 10.65
CA ASN A 128 9.10 11.25 11.99
C ASN A 128 8.18 12.34 12.58
N ILE A 129 7.77 13.33 11.78
CA ILE A 129 6.81 14.37 12.20
C ILE A 129 5.50 13.72 12.63
N ALA A 130 4.90 12.85 11.79
CA ALA A 130 3.66 12.16 12.08
C ALA A 130 3.80 11.26 13.32
N ARG A 131 4.94 10.56 13.47
CA ARG A 131 5.21 9.74 14.66
C ARG A 131 5.27 10.62 15.93
N GLY A 132 5.95 11.76 15.87
CA GLY A 132 5.96 12.75 16.95
C GLY A 132 4.55 13.23 17.31
N ILE A 133 3.74 13.57 16.31
CA ILE A 133 2.33 13.97 16.52
C ILE A 133 1.54 12.84 17.21
N ALA A 134 1.69 11.58 16.77
CA ALA A 134 1.01 10.46 17.39
C ALA A 134 1.34 10.33 18.90
N TYR A 135 2.58 10.60 19.31
CA TYR A 135 2.95 10.64 20.72
C TYR A 135 2.41 11.88 21.44
N LEU A 136 2.45 13.05 20.81
CA LEU A 136 2.01 14.31 21.44
C LEU A 136 0.50 14.34 21.73
N VAL A 137 -0.33 13.65 20.95
CA VAL A 137 -1.80 13.59 21.15
C VAL A 137 -2.18 13.19 22.58
N THR A 138 -1.39 12.32 23.20
CA THR A 138 -1.67 11.79 24.56
C THR A 138 -0.44 11.79 25.48
N ASN A 139 0.61 12.58 25.15
CA ASN A 139 1.89 12.57 25.86
C ASN A 139 2.52 11.16 25.97
N GLY A 140 2.37 10.36 24.92
CA GLY A 140 2.91 9.01 24.85
C GLY A 140 2.06 7.92 25.49
N PHE A 141 0.96 8.26 26.16
CA PHE A 141 0.09 7.28 26.79
C PHE A 141 -0.80 6.56 25.78
N ILE A 142 -1.04 5.28 26.05
CA ILE A 142 -1.98 4.45 25.27
C ILE A 142 -3.40 4.79 25.71
N VAL A 143 -4.33 4.91 24.74
CA VAL A 143 -5.76 5.10 25.00
C VAL A 143 -6.44 3.74 24.96
N TYR A 144 -6.91 3.26 26.10
CA TYR A 144 -7.58 1.96 26.24
C TYR A 144 -9.10 2.10 26.24
N ASN A 145 -9.78 0.95 26.21
CA ASN A 145 -11.21 0.80 26.43
C ASN A 145 -12.07 1.61 25.44
N LEU A 146 -11.90 1.34 24.17
CA LEU A 146 -12.75 1.92 23.13
C LEU A 146 -14.23 1.55 23.38
N PRO A 147 -15.18 2.45 23.11
CA PRO A 147 -16.60 2.13 23.18
C PRO A 147 -16.98 1.03 22.18
N ASP A 148 -17.96 0.19 22.52
CA ASP A 148 -18.35 -0.97 21.73
C ASP A 148 -18.65 -0.67 20.24
N PRO A 149 -19.34 0.43 19.88
CA PRO A 149 -19.54 0.77 18.48
C PRO A 149 -18.25 0.95 17.68
N ALA A 150 -17.16 1.39 18.34
CA ALA A 150 -15.88 1.58 17.69
C ALA A 150 -15.11 0.27 17.46
N LYS A 151 -15.43 -0.78 18.22
CA LYS A 151 -14.80 -2.11 18.08
C LYS A 151 -15.36 -2.90 16.89
N ILE A 152 -16.56 -2.57 16.43
CA ILE A 152 -17.28 -3.34 15.38
C ILE A 152 -16.43 -3.47 14.11
N VAL A 153 -15.78 -2.40 13.67
CA VAL A 153 -15.04 -2.38 12.41
C VAL A 153 -13.82 -3.31 12.41
N GLY A 154 -13.12 -3.41 13.55
CA GLY A 154 -11.89 -4.22 13.66
C GLY A 154 -12.09 -5.60 14.27
N GLN A 155 -13.04 -5.74 15.21
CA GLN A 155 -13.28 -6.98 15.94
C GLN A 155 -14.57 -7.68 15.56
N GLY A 156 -15.57 -6.93 15.04
CA GLY A 156 -16.87 -7.47 14.67
C GLY A 156 -16.77 -8.54 13.58
N SER A 157 -17.70 -9.47 13.60
CA SER A 157 -17.80 -10.55 12.63
C SER A 157 -19.25 -10.93 12.38
N LEU A 158 -19.53 -11.38 11.15
CA LEU A 158 -20.80 -11.94 10.71
C LEU A 158 -20.70 -13.46 10.63
N LEU A 159 -21.83 -14.12 10.32
CA LEU A 159 -21.91 -15.57 10.09
C LEU A 159 -21.30 -16.39 11.25
N GLY A 160 -21.68 -16.07 12.48
CA GLY A 160 -21.21 -16.84 13.65
C GLY A 160 -19.70 -16.71 13.93
N GLY A 161 -19.05 -15.63 13.48
CA GLY A 161 -17.63 -15.40 13.72
C GLY A 161 -16.71 -15.69 12.54
N TYR A 162 -17.23 -16.31 11.48
CA TYR A 162 -16.40 -16.71 10.32
C TYR A 162 -16.04 -15.59 9.35
N LEU A 163 -16.85 -14.53 9.26
CA LEU A 163 -16.61 -13.41 8.34
C LEU A 163 -16.35 -12.10 9.09
N PRO A 164 -15.09 -11.71 9.29
CA PRO A 164 -14.77 -10.45 9.96
C PRO A 164 -15.22 -9.23 9.13
N ILE A 165 -15.75 -8.21 9.82
CA ILE A 165 -16.22 -6.96 9.16
C ILE A 165 -15.08 -6.23 8.46
N CYS A 166 -13.86 -6.26 9.01
CA CYS A 166 -12.70 -5.65 8.35
C CYS A 166 -12.36 -6.29 6.99
N VAL A 167 -12.69 -7.58 6.78
CA VAL A 167 -12.51 -8.25 5.48
C VAL A 167 -13.51 -7.70 4.44
N ILE A 168 -14.75 -7.51 4.86
CA ILE A 168 -15.78 -6.91 4.00
C ILE A 168 -15.38 -5.48 3.64
N LEU A 169 -14.94 -4.70 4.63
CA LEU A 169 -14.46 -3.35 4.41
C LEU A 169 -13.28 -3.32 3.43
N PHE A 170 -12.31 -4.21 3.60
CA PHE A 170 -11.19 -4.34 2.67
C PHE A 170 -11.65 -4.66 1.24
N ALA A 171 -12.59 -5.59 1.08
CA ALA A 171 -13.15 -5.93 -0.23
C ALA A 171 -13.82 -4.70 -0.89
N VAL A 172 -14.60 -3.93 -0.12
CA VAL A 172 -15.22 -2.68 -0.59
C VAL A 172 -14.17 -1.67 -1.02
N ILE A 173 -13.11 -1.48 -0.21
CA ILE A 173 -12.02 -0.57 -0.52
C ILE A 173 -11.25 -1.01 -1.78
N MET A 174 -11.04 -2.31 -1.98
CA MET A 174 -10.45 -2.84 -3.22
C MET A 174 -11.30 -2.50 -4.45
N VAL A 175 -12.63 -2.60 -4.35
CA VAL A 175 -13.55 -2.23 -5.44
C VAL A 175 -13.49 -0.72 -5.70
N ILE A 176 -13.53 0.11 -4.66
CA ILE A 176 -13.42 1.57 -4.78
C ILE A 176 -12.09 1.96 -5.42
N GLY A 177 -10.97 1.43 -4.93
CA GLY A 177 -9.64 1.68 -5.50
C GLY A 177 -9.54 1.23 -6.97
N HIS A 178 -10.08 0.05 -7.29
CA HIS A 178 -10.16 -0.42 -8.68
C HIS A 178 -10.97 0.53 -9.57
N PHE A 179 -12.11 1.01 -9.09
CA PHE A 179 -12.93 1.96 -9.83
C PHE A 179 -12.19 3.28 -10.05
N ILE A 180 -11.58 3.86 -9.02
CA ILE A 180 -10.79 5.09 -9.12
C ILE A 180 -9.69 4.93 -10.17
N LEU A 181 -8.91 3.85 -10.12
CA LEU A 181 -7.75 3.66 -10.99
C LEU A 181 -8.12 3.30 -12.43
N ASN A 182 -9.15 2.47 -12.64
CA ASN A 182 -9.40 1.88 -13.96
C ASN A 182 -10.62 2.45 -14.68
N LYS A 183 -11.53 3.13 -13.97
CA LYS A 183 -12.81 3.60 -14.54
C LYS A 183 -12.96 5.12 -14.58
N THR A 184 -12.04 5.89 -13.94
CA THR A 184 -12.12 7.34 -13.89
C THR A 184 -11.08 8.02 -14.77
N SER A 185 -11.33 9.28 -15.14
CA SER A 185 -10.34 10.14 -15.81
C SER A 185 -9.13 10.42 -14.93
N TYR A 186 -9.36 10.53 -13.60
CA TYR A 186 -8.30 10.68 -12.62
C TYR A 186 -7.28 9.53 -12.69
N GLY A 187 -7.74 8.28 -12.70
CA GLY A 187 -6.85 7.12 -12.80
C GLY A 187 -6.00 7.15 -14.08
N ARG A 188 -6.59 7.51 -15.23
CA ARG A 188 -5.84 7.64 -16.49
C ARG A 188 -4.74 8.71 -16.40
N MET A 189 -5.07 9.89 -15.83
CA MET A 189 -4.08 10.95 -15.59
C MET A 189 -3.00 10.51 -14.61
N LEU A 190 -3.35 9.78 -13.56
CA LEU A 190 -2.41 9.26 -12.57
C LEU A 190 -1.39 8.28 -13.21
N PHE A 191 -1.85 7.34 -14.03
CA PHE A 191 -0.98 6.43 -14.78
C PHE A 191 -0.08 7.18 -15.78
N ALA A 192 -0.59 8.22 -16.44
CA ALA A 192 0.17 9.05 -17.36
C ALA A 192 1.29 9.81 -16.63
N VAL A 193 0.96 10.48 -15.50
CA VAL A 193 1.93 11.22 -14.66
C VAL A 193 3.01 10.28 -14.13
N GLY A 194 2.63 9.10 -13.60
CA GLY A 194 3.59 8.13 -13.10
C GLY A 194 4.49 7.53 -14.18
N SER A 195 3.99 7.44 -15.43
CA SER A 195 4.79 6.92 -16.54
C SER A 195 5.84 7.92 -17.05
N ASN A 196 5.46 9.18 -17.22
CA ASN A 196 6.36 10.26 -17.63
C ASN A 196 5.71 11.61 -17.30
N LYS A 197 6.21 12.29 -16.26
CA LYS A 197 5.70 13.57 -15.78
C LYS A 197 5.77 14.66 -16.85
N GLU A 198 6.86 14.72 -17.62
CA GLU A 198 7.06 15.75 -18.65
C GLU A 198 6.11 15.55 -19.84
N ALA A 199 5.98 14.31 -20.35
CA ALA A 199 5.02 14.03 -21.41
C ALA A 199 3.57 14.30 -20.97
N ALA A 200 3.22 13.97 -19.72
CA ALA A 200 1.91 14.28 -19.15
C ALA A 200 1.67 15.80 -19.09
N ARG A 201 2.67 16.57 -18.67
CA ARG A 201 2.60 18.04 -18.64
C ARG A 201 2.38 18.64 -20.04
N LEU A 202 3.13 18.17 -21.01
CA LEU A 202 2.98 18.61 -22.42
C LEU A 202 1.61 18.24 -23.01
N SER A 203 0.98 17.19 -22.50
CA SER A 203 -0.39 16.78 -22.86
C SER A 203 -1.48 17.56 -22.09
N GLY A 204 -1.13 18.60 -21.35
CA GLY A 204 -2.07 19.45 -20.60
C GLY A 204 -2.57 18.87 -19.28
N ILE A 205 -1.96 17.77 -18.78
CA ILE A 205 -2.33 17.21 -17.48
C ILE A 205 -1.75 18.06 -16.35
N PRO A 206 -2.55 18.47 -15.34
CA PRO A 206 -2.08 19.25 -14.21
C PRO A 206 -1.27 18.39 -13.24
N VAL A 207 -0.01 18.09 -13.58
CA VAL A 207 0.87 17.13 -12.90
C VAL A 207 0.95 17.38 -11.39
N LYS A 208 1.13 18.65 -10.96
CA LYS A 208 1.23 18.99 -9.53
C LYS A 208 -0.03 18.60 -8.77
N LEU A 209 -1.22 18.88 -9.33
CA LEU A 209 -2.49 18.55 -8.71
C LEU A 209 -2.70 17.04 -8.61
N ILE A 210 -2.31 16.29 -9.66
CA ILE A 210 -2.40 14.82 -9.67
C ILE A 210 -1.47 14.22 -8.61
N VAL A 211 -0.24 14.74 -8.46
CA VAL A 211 0.68 14.29 -7.41
C VAL A 211 0.10 14.58 -6.02
N ILE A 212 -0.34 15.82 -5.74
CA ILE A 212 -0.91 16.16 -4.43
C ILE A 212 -2.12 15.28 -4.12
N SER A 213 -3.06 15.18 -5.05
CA SER A 213 -4.27 14.38 -4.85
C SER A 213 -3.97 12.89 -4.66
N SER A 214 -2.91 12.36 -5.26
CA SER A 214 -2.52 10.95 -5.04
C SER A 214 -2.09 10.70 -3.59
N TYR A 215 -1.33 11.62 -2.98
CA TYR A 215 -0.96 11.53 -1.57
C TYR A 215 -2.16 11.72 -0.63
N VAL A 216 -3.04 12.68 -0.93
CA VAL A 216 -4.25 12.93 -0.11
C VAL A 216 -5.20 11.72 -0.17
N ILE A 217 -5.52 11.22 -1.37
CA ILE A 217 -6.39 10.06 -1.53
C ILE A 217 -5.74 8.81 -0.94
N GLY A 218 -4.44 8.61 -1.16
CA GLY A 218 -3.68 7.53 -0.55
C GLY A 218 -3.74 7.58 0.98
N SER A 219 -3.55 8.78 1.55
CA SER A 219 -3.61 9.01 2.98
C SER A 219 -5.01 8.75 3.58
N LEU A 220 -6.11 9.01 2.85
CA LEU A 220 -7.47 8.64 3.29
C LEU A 220 -7.58 7.13 3.53
N PHE A 221 -7.09 6.31 2.60
CA PHE A 221 -7.12 4.85 2.77
C PHE A 221 -6.16 4.37 3.86
N ILE A 222 -4.96 4.95 3.94
CA ILE A 222 -3.98 4.64 4.98
C ILE A 222 -4.55 4.96 6.38
N SER A 223 -5.16 6.13 6.53
CA SER A 223 -5.80 6.56 7.78
C SER A 223 -6.97 5.68 8.17
N LEU A 224 -7.77 5.26 7.19
CA LEU A 224 -8.84 4.27 7.41
C LEU A 224 -8.26 2.95 7.92
N GLY A 225 -7.17 2.46 7.33
CA GLY A 225 -6.44 1.29 7.83
C GLY A 225 -5.96 1.46 9.27
N GLY A 226 -5.50 2.66 9.64
CA GLY A 226 -5.12 3.02 11.01
C GLY A 226 -6.29 2.97 11.99
N VAL A 227 -7.46 3.48 11.61
CA VAL A 227 -8.70 3.39 12.41
C VAL A 227 -9.13 1.92 12.59
N VAL A 228 -9.05 1.11 11.53
CA VAL A 228 -9.36 -0.34 11.61
C VAL A 228 -8.35 -1.06 12.52
N LEU A 229 -7.07 -0.71 12.44
CA LEU A 229 -6.03 -1.26 13.33
C LEU A 229 -6.31 -0.94 14.80
N MET A 230 -6.57 0.34 15.12
CA MET A 230 -6.97 0.80 16.44
C MET A 230 -8.19 0.03 16.97
N SER A 231 -9.23 -0.08 16.15
CA SER A 231 -10.45 -0.85 16.46
C SER A 231 -10.14 -2.32 16.73
N ARG A 232 -9.24 -2.94 15.94
CA ARG A 232 -8.84 -4.35 16.08
C ARG A 232 -8.10 -4.62 17.39
N VAL A 233 -7.17 -3.74 17.78
CA VAL A 233 -6.39 -3.90 19.01
C VAL A 233 -7.09 -3.32 20.24
N ASN A 234 -8.27 -2.73 20.07
CA ASN A 234 -9.07 -2.10 21.13
C ASN A 234 -8.33 -0.99 21.89
N SER A 235 -7.41 -0.32 21.24
CA SER A 235 -6.61 0.73 21.86
C SER A 235 -5.94 1.64 20.83
N GLY A 236 -5.78 2.91 21.17
CA GLY A 236 -4.92 3.83 20.46
C GLY A 236 -3.50 3.72 20.99
N ILE A 237 -2.57 3.25 20.16
CA ILE A 237 -1.17 3.02 20.53
C ILE A 237 -0.29 3.93 19.68
N PRO A 238 0.46 4.91 20.28
CA PRO A 238 1.28 5.85 19.49
C PRO A 238 2.38 5.19 18.67
N SER A 239 2.92 4.05 19.13
CA SER A 239 3.94 3.26 18.43
C SER A 239 3.36 2.29 17.40
N SER A 240 2.04 2.18 17.26
CA SER A 240 1.45 1.25 16.30
C SER A 240 1.92 1.51 14.87
N GLY A 241 1.95 0.46 14.06
CA GLY A 241 2.25 0.58 12.64
C GLY A 241 3.71 0.86 12.29
N THR A 242 4.66 0.72 13.24
CA THR A 242 6.09 1.03 12.98
C THR A 242 6.64 0.25 11.78
N ASP A 243 6.26 -1.00 11.60
CA ASP A 243 6.76 -1.86 10.51
C ASP A 243 5.79 -2.03 9.34
N ILE A 244 4.61 -1.45 9.45
CA ILE A 244 3.56 -1.59 8.43
C ILE A 244 4.06 -1.12 7.07
N TYR A 245 4.86 -0.04 6.99
CA TYR A 245 5.35 0.47 5.71
C TYR A 245 6.21 -0.55 4.94
N ILE A 246 7.03 -1.36 5.64
CA ILE A 246 7.86 -2.41 5.01
C ILE A 246 6.96 -3.50 4.43
N GLU A 247 5.96 -3.96 5.21
CA GLU A 247 5.04 -4.99 4.77
C GLU A 247 4.21 -4.54 3.56
N ILE A 248 3.68 -3.32 3.60
CA ILE A 248 2.80 -2.79 2.55
C ILE A 248 3.59 -2.47 1.28
N LEU A 249 4.78 -1.87 1.41
CA LEU A 249 5.64 -1.57 0.26
C LEU A 249 6.08 -2.86 -0.43
N SER A 250 6.48 -3.88 0.35
CA SER A 250 6.82 -5.21 -0.16
C SER A 250 5.60 -5.85 -0.86
N ALA A 251 4.42 -5.78 -0.24
CA ALA A 251 3.19 -6.31 -0.80
C ALA A 251 2.82 -5.65 -2.14
N CYS A 252 2.91 -4.33 -2.23
CA CYS A 252 2.68 -3.58 -3.46
C CYS A 252 3.66 -4.01 -4.55
N THR A 253 4.96 -4.10 -4.23
CA THR A 253 6.00 -4.44 -5.20
C THR A 253 5.89 -5.89 -5.67
N ILE A 254 5.71 -6.86 -4.76
CA ILE A 254 5.45 -8.28 -5.08
C ILE A 254 4.20 -8.41 -5.94
N GLY A 255 3.16 -7.61 -5.65
CA GLY A 255 1.93 -7.52 -6.42
C GLY A 255 2.08 -6.83 -7.77
N GLY A 256 3.28 -6.35 -8.13
CA GLY A 256 3.58 -5.75 -9.43
C GLY A 256 3.12 -4.30 -9.58
N ILE A 257 2.99 -3.57 -8.47
CA ILE A 257 2.93 -2.11 -8.49
C ILE A 257 4.38 -1.61 -8.66
N SER A 258 4.64 -0.85 -9.72
CA SER A 258 5.99 -0.37 -10.01
C SER A 258 6.42 0.72 -9.03
N SER A 259 7.61 0.58 -8.46
CA SER A 259 8.23 1.61 -7.62
C SER A 259 8.60 2.89 -8.39
N ARG A 260 8.68 2.81 -9.73
CA ARG A 260 8.94 3.95 -10.63
C ARG A 260 7.66 4.64 -11.12
N GLY A 261 6.48 4.11 -10.77
CA GLY A 261 5.18 4.63 -11.20
C GLY A 261 4.71 4.15 -12.58
N GLY A 262 3.53 4.59 -12.95
CA GLY A 262 2.91 4.37 -14.26
C GLY A 262 2.43 2.94 -14.54
N LYS A 263 2.58 2.01 -13.59
CA LYS A 263 2.17 0.61 -13.74
C LYS A 263 1.69 0.04 -12.42
N GLY A 264 0.59 -0.71 -12.46
CA GLY A 264 0.08 -1.40 -11.30
C GLY A 264 -1.29 -2.02 -11.56
N ASN A 265 -1.65 -3.01 -10.73
CA ASN A 265 -2.97 -3.63 -10.74
C ASN A 265 -3.32 -4.09 -9.33
N LEU A 266 -4.43 -3.61 -8.79
CA LEU A 266 -4.84 -3.90 -7.41
C LEU A 266 -5.13 -5.39 -7.17
N PHE A 267 -5.67 -6.10 -8.16
CA PHE A 267 -5.92 -7.53 -8.02
C PHE A 267 -4.62 -8.35 -7.86
N ARG A 268 -3.54 -7.94 -8.56
CA ARG A 268 -2.23 -8.55 -8.35
C ARG A 268 -1.62 -8.13 -7.01
N MET A 269 -1.83 -6.87 -6.61
CA MET A 269 -1.43 -6.37 -5.30
C MET A 269 -2.07 -7.16 -4.17
N LEU A 270 -3.33 -7.59 -4.31
CA LEU A 270 -4.00 -8.47 -3.35
C LEU A 270 -3.18 -9.75 -3.10
N GLY A 271 -2.64 -10.37 -4.17
CA GLY A 271 -1.74 -11.51 -4.03
C GLY A 271 -0.50 -11.18 -3.20
N GLY A 272 0.10 -10.01 -3.41
CA GLY A 272 1.25 -9.55 -2.61
C GLY A 272 0.89 -9.31 -1.14
N VAL A 273 -0.27 -8.71 -0.85
CA VAL A 273 -0.76 -8.49 0.53
C VAL A 273 -0.99 -9.82 1.25
N LEU A 274 -1.59 -10.79 0.56
CA LEU A 274 -1.78 -12.15 1.10
C LEU A 274 -0.44 -12.85 1.36
N VAL A 275 0.54 -12.73 0.45
CA VAL A 275 1.89 -13.27 0.63
C VAL A 275 2.53 -12.73 1.91
N MET A 276 2.55 -11.41 2.08
CA MET A 276 3.15 -10.79 3.27
C MET A 276 2.38 -11.15 4.56
N GLY A 277 1.05 -11.21 4.51
CA GLY A 277 0.23 -11.62 5.65
C GLY A 277 0.46 -13.08 6.05
N VAL A 278 0.58 -13.99 5.07
CA VAL A 278 0.90 -15.41 5.30
C VAL A 278 2.31 -15.57 5.88
N ILE A 279 3.31 -14.82 5.39
CA ILE A 279 4.67 -14.85 5.93
C ILE A 279 4.67 -14.38 7.40
N SER A 280 4.09 -13.21 7.68
CA SER A 280 4.07 -12.67 9.04
C SER A 280 3.32 -13.58 10.02
N ASN A 281 2.14 -14.07 9.64
CA ASN A 281 1.37 -14.97 10.48
C ASN A 281 2.03 -16.36 10.60
N GLY A 282 2.52 -16.92 9.49
CA GLY A 282 3.18 -18.23 9.48
C GLY A 282 4.41 -18.26 10.37
N MET A 283 5.24 -17.22 10.35
CA MET A 283 6.40 -17.09 11.25
C MET A 283 5.95 -17.01 12.71
N ASN A 284 4.87 -16.27 13.02
CA ASN A 284 4.32 -16.18 14.38
C ASN A 284 3.83 -17.54 14.88
N VAL A 285 3.06 -18.26 14.06
CA VAL A 285 2.52 -19.57 14.44
C VAL A 285 3.62 -20.64 14.54
N ALA A 286 4.70 -20.49 13.77
CA ALA A 286 5.89 -21.34 13.87
C ALA A 286 6.79 -21.01 15.07
N GLY A 287 6.45 -19.98 15.87
CA GLY A 287 7.24 -19.56 17.04
C GLY A 287 8.55 -18.86 16.69
N ILE A 288 8.68 -18.33 15.46
CA ILE A 288 9.87 -17.61 15.03
C ILE A 288 9.89 -16.24 15.72
N SER A 289 10.98 -15.95 16.41
CA SER A 289 11.18 -14.68 17.12
C SER A 289 10.99 -13.47 16.21
N GLU A 290 10.42 -12.39 16.74
CA GLU A 290 10.17 -11.14 16.05
C GLU A 290 11.45 -10.56 15.42
N TYR A 291 12.60 -10.74 16.05
CA TYR A 291 13.89 -10.29 15.50
C TYR A 291 14.25 -10.94 14.16
N TYR A 292 14.00 -12.23 14.01
CA TYR A 292 14.18 -12.92 12.71
C TYR A 292 13.16 -12.45 11.68
N GLN A 293 11.94 -12.10 12.11
CA GLN A 293 10.93 -11.58 11.21
C GLN A 293 11.35 -10.24 10.59
N TYR A 294 12.03 -9.35 11.32
CA TYR A 294 12.62 -8.12 10.77
C TYR A 294 13.61 -8.43 9.65
N VAL A 295 14.51 -9.38 9.87
CA VAL A 295 15.51 -9.79 8.86
C VAL A 295 14.82 -10.32 7.60
N VAL A 296 13.85 -11.22 7.76
CA VAL A 296 13.12 -11.83 6.65
C VAL A 296 12.32 -10.76 5.86
N LYS A 297 11.57 -9.91 6.55
CA LYS A 297 10.78 -8.83 5.92
C LYS A 297 11.69 -7.83 5.17
N GLY A 298 12.82 -7.45 5.77
CA GLY A 298 13.80 -6.58 5.14
C GLY A 298 14.42 -7.22 3.90
N ALA A 299 14.79 -8.50 3.96
CA ALA A 299 15.32 -9.24 2.81
C ALA A 299 14.30 -9.34 1.68
N ILE A 300 13.03 -9.63 2.00
CA ILE A 300 11.93 -9.67 1.02
C ILE A 300 11.77 -8.31 0.32
N LEU A 301 11.81 -7.20 1.07
CA LEU A 301 11.72 -5.86 0.49
C LEU A 301 12.86 -5.59 -0.49
N VAL A 302 14.11 -5.87 -0.08
CA VAL A 302 15.29 -5.66 -0.93
C VAL A 302 15.20 -6.49 -2.22
N ILE A 303 14.83 -7.76 -2.11
CA ILE A 303 14.68 -8.65 -3.27
C ILE A 303 13.55 -8.17 -4.17
N ALA A 304 12.38 -7.83 -3.62
CA ALA A 304 11.21 -7.42 -4.39
C ALA A 304 11.49 -6.11 -5.16
N VAL A 305 12.00 -5.09 -4.48
CA VAL A 305 12.33 -3.79 -5.10
C VAL A 305 13.52 -3.93 -6.06
N GLY A 306 14.52 -4.75 -5.73
CA GLY A 306 15.65 -5.04 -6.60
C GLY A 306 15.22 -5.69 -7.92
N LEU A 307 14.32 -6.68 -7.86
CA LEU A 307 13.77 -7.33 -9.06
C LEU A 307 12.91 -6.38 -9.91
N ASP A 308 12.07 -5.53 -9.29
CA ASP A 308 11.29 -4.50 -10.02
C ASP A 308 12.21 -3.51 -10.72
N SER A 309 13.23 -3.03 -10.02
CA SER A 309 14.23 -2.11 -10.59
C SER A 309 15.00 -2.73 -11.75
N TYR A 310 15.49 -3.97 -11.61
CA TYR A 310 16.20 -4.70 -12.65
C TYR A 310 15.32 -4.90 -13.90
N GLN A 311 14.07 -5.37 -13.72
CA GLN A 311 13.13 -5.54 -14.83
C GLN A 311 12.87 -4.21 -15.57
N SER A 312 12.76 -3.12 -14.83
CA SER A 312 12.53 -1.78 -15.38
C SER A 312 13.72 -1.33 -16.24
N VAL A 313 14.96 -1.56 -15.80
CA VAL A 313 16.18 -1.23 -16.56
C VAL A 313 16.28 -2.07 -17.85
N VAL A 314 16.06 -3.39 -17.74
CA VAL A 314 16.08 -4.29 -18.89
C VAL A 314 15.04 -3.90 -19.94
N MET A 315 13.82 -3.52 -19.50
CA MET A 315 12.78 -3.07 -20.43
C MET A 315 13.13 -1.72 -21.09
N ALA A 316 13.72 -0.79 -20.36
CA ALA A 316 14.16 0.51 -20.91
C ALA A 316 15.24 0.31 -21.98
N ASN A 317 16.25 -0.53 -21.71
CA ASN A 317 17.31 -0.83 -22.66
C ASN A 317 16.78 -1.51 -23.93
N ARG A 318 15.84 -2.46 -23.81
CA ARG A 318 15.21 -3.08 -24.98
C ARG A 318 14.44 -2.07 -25.83
N ARG A 319 13.71 -1.12 -25.23
CA ARG A 319 13.02 -0.07 -25.96
C ARG A 319 13.99 0.84 -26.71
N SER A 320 15.08 1.26 -26.09
CA SER A 320 16.09 2.10 -26.74
C SER A 320 16.77 1.39 -27.92
N HIS A 321 17.04 0.09 -27.81
CA HIS A 321 17.56 -0.71 -28.91
C HIS A 321 16.57 -0.82 -30.09
N VAL A 322 15.27 -1.03 -29.80
CA VAL A 322 14.24 -1.09 -30.84
C VAL A 322 14.09 0.25 -31.56
N ILE A 323 14.09 1.36 -30.83
CA ILE A 323 13.99 2.72 -31.40
C ILE A 323 15.22 3.02 -32.27
N ARG A 324 16.43 2.72 -31.79
CA ARG A 324 17.67 2.89 -32.59
C ARG A 324 17.69 2.02 -33.85
N ALA A 325 17.22 0.78 -33.74
CA ALA A 325 17.13 -0.12 -34.90
C ALA A 325 16.08 0.37 -35.90
N ALA A 326 14.95 0.92 -35.48
CA ALA A 326 13.94 1.51 -36.34
C ALA A 326 14.46 2.78 -37.07
N ALA A 327 15.13 3.67 -36.31
CA ALA A 327 15.76 4.86 -36.93
C ALA A 327 16.82 4.51 -37.96
N ALA A 328 17.70 3.55 -37.64
CA ALA A 328 18.71 3.07 -38.60
C ALA A 328 18.11 2.36 -39.86
N ALA A 329 16.91 1.77 -39.69
CA ALA A 329 16.18 1.18 -40.80
C ALA A 329 15.49 2.22 -41.72
N GLU A 330 15.04 3.34 -41.12
CA GLU A 330 14.51 4.50 -41.87
C GLU A 330 15.59 5.22 -42.67
N GLU A 331 16.77 5.45 -42.06
CA GLU A 331 17.93 6.03 -42.76
C GLU A 331 18.43 5.18 -43.93
N LYS A 332 18.24 3.85 -43.87
CA LYS A 332 18.63 2.92 -44.94
C LYS A 332 17.56 2.73 -46.05
N LYS A 333 16.37 3.36 -45.94
CA LYS A 333 15.43 3.39 -47.05
C LYS A 333 15.99 4.32 -48.12
N PRO A 334 16.47 3.81 -49.28
CA PRO A 334 17.00 4.68 -50.31
C PRO A 334 15.85 5.55 -50.83
N GLU A 335 16.22 6.77 -51.17
CA GLU A 335 15.49 7.79 -51.94
C GLU A 335 14.93 7.23 -53.27
N LYS A 336 13.93 6.34 -53.19
CA LYS A 336 13.22 5.75 -54.32
C LYS A 336 11.89 6.45 -54.59
N ALA A 337 11.86 7.76 -54.48
CA ALA A 337 10.68 8.56 -54.84
C ALA A 337 11.09 9.93 -55.41
N ALA A 338 12.14 9.96 -56.25
CA ALA A 338 12.44 11.12 -57.09
C ALA A 338 13.00 10.64 -58.43
N LYS A 339 12.16 9.93 -59.18
CA LYS A 339 12.25 9.82 -60.65
C LYS A 339 10.85 9.62 -61.22
#